data_02a20647c0a28b8e587cd558ebcba12c
#
_entry.id   02a20647c0a28b8e587cd558ebcba12c
#
_cell.length_a   1.000
_cell.length_b   1.000
_cell.length_c   1.000
_cell.angle_alpha   90.00
_cell.angle_beta   90.00
_cell.angle_gamma   90.00
#
_symmetry.space_group_name_H-M   'P 1'
#
loop_
_entity.id
_entity.type
_entity.pdbx_description
1 polymer ?
#
loop_
_entity_poly.entity_id
_entity_poly.type
_entity_poly.pdbx_seq_one_letter_code
_entity_poly.pdbx_strand_id
1 'polypeptide(L)'
;MSKNRNSRMNGNMNYNRPSGGYQKNLYRQKLNAEGIKAPKALDPKKLRIYSIAIGVCWVILTIVLIILLKWKGLLIGLLIGAAGVGGMYLFLQNKQKEMIRYYKKIGMTEEMYVGELRKRNTDKKQIDAFVRMWRKTKVD
;
A
#
# COMPACT_ATOMS: atom_id res chain seq x y z
N MET A 1 -13.14 30.22 -39.35
CA MET A 1 -13.15 28.76 -39.64
C MET A 1 -11.98 27.96 -39.06
N SER A 2 -11.06 28.54 -38.32
CA SER A 2 -9.89 27.80 -37.75
C SER A 2 -10.07 27.20 -36.36
N LYS A 3 -11.15 27.53 -35.67
CA LYS A 3 -11.39 27.03 -34.27
C LYS A 3 -11.86 25.57 -34.16
N ASN A 4 -12.37 24.97 -35.22
CA ASN A 4 -12.89 23.62 -35.14
C ASN A 4 -11.86 22.49 -35.38
N ARG A 5 -10.68 22.81 -35.93
CA ARG A 5 -9.63 21.80 -36.16
C ARG A 5 -8.85 21.46 -34.89
N ASN A 6 -8.64 22.43 -34.00
CA ASN A 6 -7.87 22.20 -32.77
C ASN A 6 -8.65 21.43 -31.68
N SER A 7 -9.98 21.57 -31.65
CA SER A 7 -10.80 20.80 -30.69
C SER A 7 -10.93 19.32 -31.05
N ARG A 8 -10.88 19.00 -32.37
CA ARG A 8 -10.88 17.58 -32.79
C ARG A 8 -9.56 16.87 -32.54
N MET A 9 -8.42 17.57 -32.64
CA MET A 9 -7.12 16.97 -32.31
C MET A 9 -6.93 16.73 -30.81
N ASN A 10 -7.42 17.64 -29.97
CA ASN A 10 -7.36 17.48 -28.51
C ASN A 10 -8.32 16.39 -28.01
N GLY A 11 -9.45 16.19 -28.64
CA GLY A 11 -10.39 15.10 -28.31
C GLY A 11 -9.81 13.72 -28.65
N ASN A 12 -9.03 13.62 -29.72
CA ASN A 12 -8.44 12.34 -30.14
C ASN A 12 -7.24 11.92 -29.30
N MET A 13 -6.47 12.87 -28.76
CA MET A 13 -5.33 12.53 -27.86
C MET A 13 -5.79 12.01 -26.50
N ASN A 14 -6.96 12.43 -26.02
CA ASN A 14 -7.50 11.91 -24.76
C ASN A 14 -8.18 10.55 -24.90
N TYR A 15 -8.62 10.19 -26.10
CA TYR A 15 -9.30 8.91 -26.32
C TYR A 15 -8.34 7.72 -26.30
N ASN A 16 -7.07 7.93 -26.62
CA ASN A 16 -6.05 6.88 -26.67
C ASN A 16 -5.26 6.70 -25.37
N ARG A 17 -5.52 7.49 -24.33
CA ARG A 17 -4.98 7.24 -23.00
C ARG A 17 -6.08 6.63 -22.12
N PRO A 18 -6.13 5.28 -22.02
CA PRO A 18 -7.08 4.65 -21.11
C PRO A 18 -6.85 5.22 -19.71
N SER A 19 -7.93 5.61 -19.05
CA SER A 19 -7.88 6.04 -17.67
C SER A 19 -7.19 4.95 -16.83
N GLY A 20 -6.42 5.32 -15.81
CA GLY A 20 -5.70 4.33 -14.99
C GLY A 20 -6.60 3.21 -14.45
N GLY A 21 -7.91 3.47 -14.28
CA GLY A 21 -8.90 2.47 -13.92
C GLY A 21 -9.16 1.43 -15.01
N TYR A 22 -9.20 1.84 -16.28
CA TYR A 22 -9.40 0.92 -17.40
C TYR A 22 -8.21 0.00 -17.59
N GLN A 23 -6.99 0.53 -17.54
CA GLN A 23 -5.77 -0.28 -17.58
C GLN A 23 -5.71 -1.28 -16.42
N LYS A 24 -6.09 -0.87 -15.22
CA LYS A 24 -6.13 -1.74 -14.05
C LYS A 24 -7.08 -2.92 -14.25
N ASN A 25 -8.21 -2.71 -14.89
CA ASN A 25 -9.18 -3.78 -15.20
C ASN A 25 -8.66 -4.73 -16.29
N LEU A 26 -8.04 -4.22 -17.34
CA LEU A 26 -7.41 -5.05 -18.37
C LEU A 26 -6.30 -5.92 -17.80
N TYR A 27 -5.48 -5.37 -16.93
CA TYR A 27 -4.44 -6.13 -16.25
C TYR A 27 -5.01 -7.19 -15.32
N ARG A 28 -6.09 -6.90 -14.60
CA ARG A 28 -6.79 -7.90 -13.81
C ARG A 28 -7.37 -9.04 -14.65
N GLN A 29 -7.92 -8.75 -15.81
CA GLN A 29 -8.42 -9.76 -16.73
C GLN A 29 -7.30 -10.67 -17.23
N LYS A 30 -6.17 -10.11 -17.63
CA LYS A 30 -4.99 -10.89 -18.03
C LYS A 30 -4.49 -11.81 -16.93
N LEU A 31 -4.42 -11.32 -15.71
CA LEU A 31 -3.99 -12.10 -14.56
C LEU A 31 -4.92 -13.24 -14.21
N ASN A 32 -6.23 -13.01 -14.28
CA ASN A 32 -7.21 -14.07 -14.07
C ASN A 32 -7.10 -15.15 -15.15
N ALA A 33 -6.80 -14.77 -16.39
CA ALA A 33 -6.54 -15.72 -17.49
C ALA A 33 -5.27 -16.53 -17.27
N GLU A 34 -4.22 -15.93 -16.67
CA GLU A 34 -2.96 -16.58 -16.36
C GLU A 34 -2.97 -17.31 -14.99
N GLY A 35 -4.08 -17.29 -14.28
CA GLY A 35 -4.24 -17.93 -12.96
C GLY A 35 -3.48 -17.23 -11.82
N ILE A 36 -2.95 -16.03 -12.03
CA ILE A 36 -2.26 -15.24 -11.02
C ILE A 36 -3.29 -14.52 -10.15
N LYS A 37 -3.38 -14.91 -8.88
CA LYS A 37 -4.30 -14.27 -7.93
C LYS A 37 -3.70 -12.96 -7.41
N ALA A 38 -4.52 -11.90 -7.44
CA ALA A 38 -4.18 -10.64 -6.79
C ALA A 38 -4.01 -10.85 -5.28
N PRO A 39 -2.97 -10.27 -4.64
CA PRO A 39 -2.88 -10.29 -3.19
C PRO A 39 -4.11 -9.58 -2.61
N LYS A 40 -4.69 -10.14 -1.57
CA LYS A 40 -5.86 -9.53 -0.90
C LYS A 40 -5.47 -8.15 -0.39
N ALA A 41 -6.15 -7.13 -0.89
CA ALA A 41 -5.99 -5.78 -0.38
C ALA A 41 -6.43 -5.76 1.09
N LEU A 42 -5.57 -5.22 1.96
CA LEU A 42 -5.93 -4.98 3.35
C LEU A 42 -7.01 -3.90 3.39
N ASP A 43 -8.17 -4.25 3.94
CA ASP A 43 -9.25 -3.31 4.13
C ASP A 43 -8.81 -2.28 5.21
N PRO A 44 -8.71 -0.97 4.88
CA PRO A 44 -8.22 0.03 5.83
C PRO A 44 -9.11 0.14 7.07
N LYS A 45 -10.40 -0.12 6.95
CA LYS A 45 -11.33 -0.12 8.09
C LYS A 45 -11.04 -1.26 9.06
N LYS A 46 -10.84 -2.47 8.54
CA LYS A 46 -10.50 -3.63 9.36
C LYS A 46 -9.14 -3.46 10.02
N LEU A 47 -8.15 -2.97 9.28
CA LEU A 47 -6.81 -2.71 9.81
C LEU A 47 -6.87 -1.73 10.99
N ARG A 48 -7.67 -0.67 10.87
CA ARG A 48 -7.86 0.32 11.93
C ARG A 48 -8.51 -0.28 13.17
N ILE A 49 -9.53 -1.09 12.99
CA ILE A 49 -10.21 -1.78 14.12
C ILE A 49 -9.24 -2.75 14.81
N TYR A 50 -8.48 -3.54 14.06
CA TYR A 50 -7.50 -4.45 14.64
C TYR A 50 -6.38 -3.72 15.37
N SER A 51 -5.88 -2.60 14.85
CA SER A 51 -4.83 -1.82 15.52
C SER A 51 -5.31 -1.21 16.83
N ILE A 52 -6.55 -0.74 16.88
CA ILE A 52 -7.17 -0.22 18.11
C ILE A 52 -7.36 -1.35 19.13
N ALA A 53 -7.88 -2.50 18.71
CA ALA A 53 -8.07 -3.67 19.57
C ALA A 53 -6.75 -4.16 20.17
N ILE A 54 -5.71 -4.27 19.35
CA ILE A 54 -4.37 -4.66 19.80
C ILE A 54 -3.81 -3.63 20.78
N GLY A 55 -3.98 -2.34 20.51
CA GLY A 55 -3.54 -1.26 21.39
C GLY A 55 -4.23 -1.31 22.76
N VAL A 56 -5.54 -1.53 22.81
CA VAL A 56 -6.31 -1.68 24.04
C VAL A 56 -5.85 -2.91 24.83
N CYS A 57 -5.69 -4.06 24.17
CA CYS A 57 -5.19 -5.27 24.82
C CYS A 57 -3.78 -5.07 25.39
N TRP A 58 -2.91 -4.36 24.67
CA TRP A 58 -1.56 -4.06 25.13
C TRP A 58 -1.56 -3.16 26.36
N VAL A 59 -2.41 -2.13 26.41
CA VAL A 59 -2.55 -1.23 27.56
C VAL A 59 -3.02 -2.01 28.80
N ILE A 60 -4.06 -2.84 28.65
CA ILE A 60 -4.58 -3.67 29.75
C ILE A 60 -3.48 -4.62 30.26
N LEU A 61 -2.76 -5.30 29.36
CA LEU A 61 -1.67 -6.19 29.71
C LEU A 61 -0.55 -5.47 30.45
N THR A 62 -0.20 -4.28 30.01
CA THR A 62 0.82 -3.44 30.66
C THR A 62 0.41 -3.04 32.06
N ILE A 63 -0.86 -2.65 32.28
CA ILE A 63 -1.40 -2.31 33.60
C ILE A 63 -1.33 -3.51 34.54
N VAL A 64 -1.73 -4.70 34.07
CA VAL A 64 -1.64 -5.94 34.86
C VAL A 64 -0.20 -6.25 35.23
N LEU A 65 0.74 -6.11 34.29
CA LEU A 65 2.16 -6.32 34.56
C LEU A 65 2.73 -5.31 35.56
N ILE A 66 2.29 -4.06 35.54
CA ILE A 66 2.72 -3.04 36.52
C ILE A 66 2.21 -3.40 37.91
N ILE A 67 0.98 -3.89 38.02
CA ILE A 67 0.40 -4.29 39.33
C ILE A 67 1.18 -5.49 39.91
N LEU A 68 1.53 -6.48 39.07
CA LEU A 68 2.20 -7.72 39.51
C LEU A 68 3.69 -7.53 39.76
N LEU A 69 4.38 -6.82 38.88
CA LEU A 69 5.85 -6.74 38.85
C LEU A 69 6.41 -5.34 39.16
N LYS A 70 5.54 -4.38 39.47
CA LYS A 70 5.92 -2.97 39.75
C LYS A 70 6.74 -2.39 38.58
N TRP A 71 7.92 -1.81 38.88
CA TRP A 71 8.80 -1.21 37.87
C TRP A 71 9.26 -2.16 36.75
N LYS A 72 9.50 -3.43 37.11
CA LYS A 72 9.88 -4.46 36.13
C LYS A 72 8.77 -4.72 35.12
N GLY A 73 7.51 -4.65 35.53
CA GLY A 73 6.36 -4.81 34.64
C GLY A 73 6.28 -3.71 33.57
N LEU A 74 6.64 -2.48 33.90
CA LEU A 74 6.67 -1.38 32.96
C LEU A 74 7.72 -1.60 31.85
N LEU A 75 8.93 -2.03 32.23
CA LEU A 75 9.99 -2.34 31.29
C LEU A 75 9.60 -3.48 30.34
N ILE A 76 9.01 -4.54 30.85
CA ILE A 76 8.53 -5.68 30.07
C ILE A 76 7.41 -5.23 29.12
N GLY A 77 6.45 -4.42 29.58
CA GLY A 77 5.39 -3.88 28.75
C GLY A 77 5.92 -3.01 27.59
N LEU A 78 6.92 -2.18 27.84
CA LEU A 78 7.58 -1.38 26.82
C LEU A 78 8.32 -2.26 25.77
N LEU A 79 9.01 -3.32 26.22
CA LEU A 79 9.68 -4.25 25.32
C LEU A 79 8.69 -5.00 24.41
N ILE A 80 7.59 -5.47 24.97
CA ILE A 80 6.52 -6.14 24.19
C ILE A 80 5.90 -5.16 23.19
N GLY A 81 5.64 -3.92 23.61
CA GLY A 81 5.12 -2.88 22.74
C GLY A 81 6.06 -2.56 21.57
N ALA A 82 7.35 -2.41 21.84
CA ALA A 82 8.36 -2.16 20.82
C ALA A 82 8.46 -3.32 19.82
N ALA A 83 8.44 -4.57 20.31
CA ALA A 83 8.44 -5.76 19.46
C ALA A 83 7.18 -5.84 18.60
N GLY A 84 6.01 -5.51 19.15
CA GLY A 84 4.74 -5.49 18.42
C GLY A 84 4.73 -4.44 17.30
N VAL A 85 5.20 -3.23 17.56
CA VAL A 85 5.30 -2.16 16.54
C VAL A 85 6.28 -2.55 15.45
N GLY A 86 7.44 -3.09 15.81
CA GLY A 86 8.45 -3.57 14.85
C GLY A 86 7.91 -4.70 13.96
N GLY A 87 7.23 -5.67 14.55
CA GLY A 87 6.59 -6.76 13.81
C GLY A 87 5.51 -6.29 12.85
N MET A 88 4.67 -5.34 13.28
CA MET A 88 3.64 -4.75 12.42
C MET A 88 4.25 -3.96 11.27
N TYR A 89 5.33 -3.22 11.50
CA TYR A 89 6.04 -2.49 10.47
C TYR A 89 6.62 -3.43 9.41
N LEU A 90 7.28 -4.53 9.83
CA LEU A 90 7.79 -5.55 8.90
C LEU A 90 6.68 -6.23 8.10
N PHE A 91 5.56 -6.53 8.75
CA PHE A 91 4.39 -7.11 8.08
C PHE A 91 3.85 -6.19 6.98
N LEU A 92 3.68 -4.90 7.28
CA LEU A 92 3.24 -3.91 6.31
C LEU A 92 4.22 -3.76 5.14
N GLN A 93 5.53 -3.75 5.42
CA GLN A 93 6.54 -3.72 4.37
C GLN A 93 6.48 -4.95 3.45
N ASN A 94 6.30 -6.13 4.02
CA ASN A 94 6.19 -7.35 3.23
C ASN A 94 4.93 -7.32 2.34
N LYS A 95 3.80 -6.86 2.87
CA LYS A 95 2.58 -6.68 2.07
C LYS A 95 2.75 -5.66 0.94
N GLN A 96 3.44 -4.57 1.19
CA GLN A 96 3.76 -3.59 0.15
C GLN A 96 4.66 -4.19 -0.94
N LYS A 97 5.67 -4.98 -0.57
CA LYS A 97 6.53 -5.68 -1.53
C LYS A 97 5.76 -6.69 -2.38
N GLU A 98 4.83 -7.44 -1.79
CA GLU A 98 3.94 -8.35 -2.53
C GLU A 98 3.08 -7.59 -3.55
N MET A 99 2.53 -6.44 -3.16
CA MET A 99 1.76 -5.58 -4.06
C MET A 99 2.63 -5.04 -5.20
N ILE A 100 3.86 -4.62 -4.92
CA ILE A 100 4.80 -4.14 -5.93
C ILE A 100 5.17 -5.28 -6.90
N ARG A 101 5.46 -6.47 -6.42
CA ARG A 101 5.72 -7.64 -7.26
C ARG A 101 4.54 -7.95 -8.18
N TYR A 102 3.34 -7.90 -7.62
CA TYR A 102 2.12 -8.08 -8.38
C TYR A 102 1.98 -7.04 -9.50
N TYR A 103 2.16 -5.75 -9.20
CA TYR A 103 2.11 -4.69 -10.20
C TYR A 103 3.18 -4.83 -11.29
N LYS A 104 4.39 -5.25 -10.92
CA LYS A 104 5.45 -5.52 -11.89
C LYS A 104 5.12 -6.71 -12.79
N LYS A 105 4.53 -7.77 -12.27
CA LYS A 105 4.08 -8.93 -13.05
C LYS A 105 3.01 -8.57 -14.08
N ILE A 106 2.18 -7.59 -13.76
CA ILE A 106 1.16 -7.06 -14.69
C ILE A 106 1.77 -6.22 -15.83
N GLY A 107 3.04 -5.83 -15.72
CA GLY A 107 3.68 -4.92 -16.66
C GLY A 107 3.45 -3.44 -16.36
N MET A 108 3.06 -3.09 -15.14
CA MET A 108 2.94 -1.71 -14.70
C MET A 108 4.33 -1.08 -14.57
N THR A 109 4.51 0.12 -15.15
CA THR A 109 5.77 0.86 -15.05
C THR A 109 5.82 1.72 -13.78
N GLU A 110 7.04 2.11 -13.38
CA GLU A 110 7.27 3.02 -12.25
C GLU A 110 6.50 4.33 -12.40
N GLU A 111 6.46 4.89 -13.62
CA GLU A 111 5.75 6.15 -13.91
C GLU A 111 4.24 6.03 -13.73
N MET A 112 3.64 4.93 -14.14
CA MET A 112 2.21 4.66 -13.94
C MET A 112 1.87 4.55 -12.45
N TYR A 113 2.72 3.89 -11.69
CA TYR A 113 2.55 3.72 -10.25
C TYR A 113 2.66 5.06 -9.50
N VAL A 114 3.66 5.86 -9.83
CA VAL A 114 3.84 7.23 -9.29
C VAL A 114 2.65 8.11 -9.68
N GLY A 115 2.15 8.00 -10.89
CA GLY A 115 0.97 8.72 -11.35
C GLY A 115 -0.28 8.40 -10.52
N GLU A 116 -0.49 7.13 -10.16
CA GLU A 116 -1.59 6.74 -9.28
C GLU A 116 -1.43 7.27 -7.85
N LEU A 117 -0.21 7.26 -7.32
CA LEU A 117 0.07 7.82 -5.99
C LEU A 117 -0.19 9.32 -5.94
N ARG A 118 0.19 10.06 -6.99
CA ARG A 118 -0.10 11.50 -7.11
C ARG A 118 -1.59 11.79 -7.16
N LYS A 119 -2.37 10.97 -7.86
CA LYS A 119 -3.85 11.11 -7.91
C LYS A 119 -4.50 10.93 -6.53
N ARG A 120 -3.87 10.18 -5.63
CA ARG A 120 -4.34 9.96 -4.26
C ARG A 120 -3.89 11.03 -3.27
N ASN A 121 -3.32 12.14 -3.73
CA ASN A 121 -2.74 13.20 -2.89
C ASN A 121 -1.73 12.66 -1.86
N THR A 122 -0.92 11.69 -2.26
CA THR A 122 0.11 11.13 -1.38
C THR A 122 1.28 12.11 -1.26
N ASP A 123 1.81 12.27 -0.07
CA ASP A 123 2.94 13.16 0.20
C ASP A 123 4.18 12.77 -0.63
N LYS A 124 4.94 13.79 -1.08
CA LYS A 124 6.16 13.59 -1.86
C LYS A 124 7.15 12.64 -1.18
N LYS A 125 7.33 12.76 0.15
CA LYS A 125 8.20 11.88 0.92
C LYS A 125 7.75 10.41 0.86
N GLN A 126 6.45 10.17 0.90
CA GLN A 126 5.89 8.82 0.77
C GLN A 126 6.07 8.28 -0.64
N ILE A 127 5.87 9.12 -1.66
CA ILE A 127 6.11 8.75 -3.06
C ILE A 127 7.57 8.33 -3.27
N ASP A 128 8.52 9.10 -2.76
CA ASP A 128 9.95 8.78 -2.85
C ASP A 128 10.31 7.47 -2.13
N ALA A 129 9.69 7.21 -0.98
CA ALA A 129 9.86 5.95 -0.26
C ALA A 129 9.32 4.75 -1.08
N PHE A 130 8.15 4.88 -1.70
CA PHE A 130 7.57 3.87 -2.57
C PHE A 130 8.41 3.61 -3.83
N VAL A 131 8.94 4.67 -4.45
CA VAL A 131 9.83 4.55 -5.61
C VAL A 131 11.11 3.78 -5.25
N ARG A 132 11.72 4.08 -4.09
CA ARG A 132 12.87 3.32 -3.60
C ARG A 132 12.53 1.84 -3.37
N MET A 133 11.36 1.57 -2.81
CA MET A 133 10.89 0.21 -2.60
C MET A 133 10.61 -0.50 -3.92
N TRP A 134 10.02 0.20 -4.90
CA TRP A 134 9.80 -0.29 -6.24
C TRP A 134 11.10 -0.75 -6.91
N ARG A 135 12.13 0.08 -6.86
CA ARG A 135 13.45 -0.24 -7.45
C ARG A 135 14.16 -1.41 -6.75
N LYS A 136 14.00 -1.52 -5.44
CA LYS A 136 14.61 -2.62 -4.65
C LYS A 136 13.89 -3.95 -4.80
N THR A 137 12.62 -3.96 -5.15
CA THR A 137 11.84 -5.19 -5.27
C THR A 137 12.09 -5.83 -6.63
N LYS A 138 12.81 -6.94 -6.66
CA LYS A 138 13.00 -7.75 -7.87
C LYS A 138 11.75 -8.61 -8.11
N VAL A 139 11.48 -8.89 -9.38
CA VAL A 139 10.49 -9.89 -9.80
C VAL A 139 11.29 -11.14 -10.11
N ASP A 140 11.10 -12.17 -9.30
CA ASP A 140 11.64 -13.51 -9.58
C ASP A 140 10.70 -14.25 -10.50
#